data_c3757789754b5d84d6cba2eff1cb4f96
#
_entry.id   c3757789754b5d84d6cba2eff1cb4f96
#
_cell.length_a   1.000
_cell.length_b   1.000
_cell.length_c   1.000
_cell.angle_alpha   90.00
_cell.angle_beta   90.00
_cell.angle_gamma   90.00
#
_symmetry.space_group_name_H-M   'P 1'
#
loop_
_entity.id
_entity.type
_entity.pdbx_description
1 polymer ?
#
loop_
_entity_poly.entity_id
_entity_poly.type
_entity_poly.pdbx_seq_one_letter_code
_entity_poly.pdbx_strand_id
1 'polypeptide(L)'
;MALANADEWAGEGRGVTKIEVYAMSELSKVTIRISGKAMDESKGYELKYLLKSLDSFSKLSEKTYLHMISEDRLKKSESGNFALYIDNFQHGSFLADLVIVMNSYALPLLEHGQTIWGAITTVYDFIKTISSAKEEGKSVSIENVGDGSIAVAVSDSSSVGDITINNYLYPEYVRELSPKLVPSFSKLVHSIDENIDEISFNSSDGRGFKVSEKDIKIFDKKEFLSSEEIQISGTITVLNTHDNTGKIQIESNEIPLGEYKFDVQKQIRYPEYLSSAMRKKLRYRCYPKINFDPSTLKEKVIGVRIIEKL
;
A
#
# COMPACT_ATOMS: atom_id res chain seq x y z
N MET A 1 -19.33 26.50 27.04
CA MET A 1 -19.47 26.57 28.49
C MET A 1 -18.86 25.34 29.09
N ALA A 2 -18.07 25.50 30.16
CA ALA A 2 -17.21 24.55 30.84
C ALA A 2 -15.84 24.24 30.18
N LEU A 3 -14.88 25.14 30.47
CA LEU A 3 -13.46 24.85 30.45
C LEU A 3 -13.17 23.85 31.58
N ALA A 4 -12.97 22.59 31.27
CA ALA A 4 -12.46 21.65 32.25
C ALA A 4 -10.99 22.01 32.52
N ASN A 5 -10.62 22.09 33.78
CA ASN A 5 -9.35 22.53 34.30
C ASN A 5 -8.21 21.67 33.75
N ALA A 6 -7.29 22.32 33.03
CA ALA A 6 -6.07 21.71 32.48
C ALA A 6 -4.99 21.44 33.55
N ASP A 7 -5.26 21.73 34.80
CA ASP A 7 -4.27 21.60 35.89
C ASP A 7 -4.12 20.17 36.45
N GLU A 8 -5.01 19.22 36.04
CA GLU A 8 -4.95 17.84 36.53
C GLU A 8 -4.02 16.91 35.76
N TRP A 9 -3.42 17.37 34.64
CA TRP A 9 -2.55 16.53 33.79
C TRP A 9 -1.05 16.83 33.94
N ALA A 10 -0.68 17.72 34.85
CA ALA A 10 0.72 17.99 35.18
C ALA A 10 1.29 16.95 36.17
N GLY A 11 1.33 15.68 35.73
CA GLY A 11 2.18 14.67 36.38
C GLY A 11 3.65 15.01 36.11
N GLU A 12 4.45 14.98 37.15
CA GLU A 12 5.86 15.34 37.24
C GLU A 12 6.77 14.72 36.14
N GLY A 13 6.82 15.39 35.00
CA GLY A 13 7.73 15.04 33.91
C GLY A 13 7.86 16.22 32.96
N ARG A 14 8.89 17.05 33.20
CA ARG A 14 9.38 18.23 32.46
C ARG A 14 8.40 18.83 31.44
N GLY A 15 7.70 19.85 31.89
CA GLY A 15 6.59 20.47 31.23
C GLY A 15 6.87 21.00 29.85
N VAL A 16 6.23 20.42 28.87
CA VAL A 16 5.84 21.12 27.66
C VAL A 16 4.74 22.09 28.06
N THR A 17 4.96 23.38 27.88
CA THR A 17 3.97 24.39 28.26
C THR A 17 2.71 24.23 27.42
N LYS A 18 1.53 24.54 27.98
CA LYS A 18 0.23 24.46 27.32
C LYS A 18 0.23 25.16 25.94
N ILE A 19 1.03 26.22 25.81
CA ILE A 19 1.19 27.01 24.58
C ILE A 19 1.94 26.23 23.50
N GLU A 20 2.98 25.47 23.86
CA GLU A 20 3.75 24.62 22.91
C GLU A 20 2.92 23.44 22.39
N VAL A 21 2.10 22.82 23.25
CA VAL A 21 1.15 21.76 22.84
C VAL A 21 0.10 22.32 21.89
N TYR A 22 -0.45 23.51 22.12
CA TYR A 22 -1.44 24.12 21.21
C TYR A 22 -0.85 24.54 19.86
N ALA A 23 0.35 25.11 19.85
CA ALA A 23 1.03 25.51 18.60
C ALA A 23 1.41 24.29 17.73
N MET A 24 1.77 23.16 18.35
CA MET A 24 2.05 21.90 17.64
C MET A 24 0.76 21.18 17.20
N SER A 25 -0.36 21.32 17.94
CA SER A 25 -1.61 20.63 17.65
C SER A 25 -2.29 21.08 16.36
N GLU A 26 -2.20 22.35 15.99
CA GLU A 26 -2.79 22.88 14.75
C GLU A 26 -2.11 22.36 13.48
N LEU A 27 -0.79 22.12 13.53
CA LEU A 27 -0.01 21.67 12.38
C LEU A 27 -0.16 20.15 12.10
N SER A 28 -0.69 19.39 13.03
CA SER A 28 -0.76 17.92 12.95
C SER A 28 -2.16 17.36 13.25
N LYS A 29 -3.19 18.20 13.10
CA LYS A 29 -4.57 17.80 13.34
C LYS A 29 -5.13 17.08 12.11
N VAL A 30 -5.64 15.87 12.33
CA VAL A 30 -6.25 15.02 11.32
C VAL A 30 -7.64 14.63 11.78
N THR A 31 -8.66 14.98 11.02
CA THR A 31 -10.03 14.57 11.29
C THR A 31 -10.29 13.19 10.69
N ILE A 32 -10.62 12.22 11.53
CA ILE A 32 -11.11 10.91 11.11
C ILE A 32 -12.64 10.92 11.04
N ARG A 33 -13.19 10.39 9.96
CA ARG A 33 -14.61 10.11 9.83
C ARG A 33 -14.80 8.65 9.43
N ILE A 34 -15.67 7.94 10.18
CA ILE A 34 -16.09 6.58 9.88
C ILE A 34 -17.59 6.60 9.65
N SER A 35 -18.04 6.07 8.51
CA SER A 35 -19.45 6.03 8.13
C SER A 35 -19.88 4.61 7.76
N GLY A 36 -21.16 4.32 7.98
CA GLY A 36 -21.77 3.02 7.72
C GLY A 36 -22.80 2.67 8.80
N LYS A 37 -23.42 1.51 8.65
CA LYS A 37 -24.49 1.02 9.55
C LYS A 37 -24.03 0.85 11.01
N ALA A 38 -22.75 0.48 11.20
CA ALA A 38 -22.16 0.32 12.54
C ALA A 38 -21.84 1.66 13.23
N MET A 39 -22.01 2.79 12.53
CA MET A 39 -21.79 4.15 13.01
C MET A 39 -23.10 4.93 13.08
N ASP A 40 -24.18 4.29 13.49
CA ASP A 40 -25.50 4.89 13.66
C ASP A 40 -25.63 5.48 15.08
N GLU A 41 -25.72 6.80 15.17
CA GLU A 41 -25.83 7.52 16.43
C GLU A 41 -27.02 7.04 17.31
N SER A 42 -28.13 6.68 16.68
CA SER A 42 -29.33 6.23 17.40
C SER A 42 -29.15 4.88 18.09
N LYS A 43 -28.21 4.05 17.62
CA LYS A 43 -27.91 2.71 18.15
C LYS A 43 -26.58 2.63 18.90
N GLY A 44 -25.78 3.70 18.81
CA GLY A 44 -24.41 3.73 19.31
C GLY A 44 -23.40 3.19 18.29
N TYR A 45 -22.13 3.43 18.55
CA TYR A 45 -21.03 3.07 17.68
C TYR A 45 -20.43 1.71 18.04
N GLU A 46 -20.24 0.83 17.06
CA GLU A 46 -19.59 -0.45 17.30
C GLU A 46 -18.08 -0.28 17.54
N LEU A 47 -17.67 -0.49 18.78
CA LEU A 47 -16.31 -0.24 19.27
C LEU A 47 -15.23 -0.97 18.45
N LYS A 48 -15.51 -2.17 17.92
CA LYS A 48 -14.54 -2.96 17.14
C LYS A 48 -13.99 -2.22 15.92
N TYR A 49 -14.85 -1.43 15.22
CA TYR A 49 -14.46 -0.67 14.05
C TYR A 49 -13.64 0.57 14.42
N LEU A 50 -14.05 1.25 15.50
CA LEU A 50 -13.30 2.38 16.04
C LEU A 50 -11.88 1.95 16.41
N LEU A 51 -11.76 0.87 17.19
CA LEU A 51 -10.47 0.37 17.63
C LEU A 51 -9.57 -0.04 16.46
N LYS A 52 -10.11 -0.73 15.44
CA LYS A 52 -9.34 -1.12 14.26
C LYS A 52 -8.82 0.10 13.48
N SER A 53 -9.68 1.09 13.28
CA SER A 53 -9.33 2.29 12.51
C SER A 53 -8.30 3.15 13.26
N LEU A 54 -8.52 3.37 14.56
CA LEU A 54 -7.61 4.13 15.41
C LEU A 54 -6.25 3.41 15.60
N ASP A 55 -6.23 2.08 15.81
CA ASP A 55 -5.01 1.29 15.87
C ASP A 55 -4.22 1.37 14.56
N SER A 56 -4.90 1.27 13.42
CA SER A 56 -4.26 1.39 12.11
C SER A 56 -3.64 2.78 11.91
N PHE A 57 -4.39 3.84 12.26
CA PHE A 57 -3.89 5.21 12.18
C PHE A 57 -2.71 5.46 13.13
N SER A 58 -2.80 4.97 14.36
CA SER A 58 -1.71 5.04 15.33
C SER A 58 -0.44 4.40 14.81
N LYS A 59 -0.56 3.21 14.21
CA LYS A 59 0.58 2.50 13.61
C LYS A 59 1.14 3.19 12.36
N LEU A 60 0.29 3.79 11.54
CA LEU A 60 0.74 4.60 10.40
C LEU A 60 1.58 5.78 10.90
N SER A 61 1.07 6.51 11.89
CA SER A 61 1.74 7.69 12.46
C SER A 61 3.05 7.32 13.17
N GLU A 62 3.03 6.27 14.02
CA GLU A 62 4.22 5.81 14.74
C GLU A 62 5.34 5.35 13.78
N LYS A 63 5.01 4.52 12.79
CA LYS A 63 6.01 4.03 11.83
C LYS A 63 6.57 5.14 10.95
N THR A 64 5.75 6.13 10.61
CA THR A 64 6.22 7.32 9.88
C THR A 64 7.16 8.14 10.74
N TYR A 65 6.80 8.37 12.00
CA TYR A 65 7.67 9.06 12.95
C TYR A 65 9.00 8.34 13.12
N LEU A 66 8.99 7.01 13.36
CA LEU A 66 10.21 6.20 13.50
C LEU A 66 11.09 6.27 12.25
N HIS A 67 10.49 6.24 11.05
CA HIS A 67 11.24 6.41 9.81
C HIS A 67 11.92 7.78 9.73
N MET A 68 11.21 8.85 10.10
CA MET A 68 11.75 10.22 10.09
C MET A 68 12.92 10.41 11.04
N ILE A 69 12.92 9.74 12.19
CA ILE A 69 14.04 9.78 13.16
C ILE A 69 15.09 8.68 12.92
N SER A 70 14.97 7.91 11.81
CA SER A 70 15.86 6.80 11.45
C SER A 70 16.02 5.73 12.55
N GLU A 71 14.92 5.44 13.27
CA GLU A 71 14.85 4.42 14.30
C GLU A 71 13.87 3.31 13.92
N ASP A 72 14.11 2.08 14.42
CA ASP A 72 13.22 0.94 14.16
C ASP A 72 12.11 0.77 15.22
N ARG A 73 12.30 1.33 16.40
CA ARG A 73 11.37 1.24 17.54
C ARG A 73 11.52 2.40 18.51
N LEU A 74 10.42 2.78 19.14
CA LEU A 74 10.45 3.70 20.29
C LEU A 74 11.12 3.02 21.49
N LYS A 75 12.14 3.64 22.04
CA LYS A 75 12.75 3.22 23.30
C LYS A 75 11.84 3.68 24.47
N LYS A 76 11.83 2.94 25.57
CA LYS A 76 11.02 3.31 26.75
C LYS A 76 11.33 4.72 27.27
N SER A 77 12.57 5.15 27.18
CA SER A 77 13.00 6.51 27.52
C SER A 77 12.49 7.60 26.59
N GLU A 78 12.01 7.22 25.42
CA GLU A 78 11.55 8.11 24.33
C GLU A 78 10.03 8.01 24.12
N SER A 79 9.32 7.24 24.94
CA SER A 79 7.87 7.03 24.83
C SER A 79 7.05 8.32 24.98
N GLY A 80 7.61 9.37 25.59
CA GLY A 80 7.01 10.71 25.64
C GLY A 80 7.25 11.59 24.43
N ASN A 81 8.09 11.15 23.47
CA ASN A 81 8.44 11.94 22.30
C ASN A 81 7.40 11.85 21.17
N PHE A 82 6.51 10.87 21.22
CA PHE A 82 5.43 10.68 20.27
C PHE A 82 4.16 10.23 21.00
N ALA A 83 3.07 10.92 20.75
CA ALA A 83 1.75 10.54 21.28
C ALA A 83 0.64 10.92 20.29
N LEU A 84 -0.45 10.18 20.35
CA LEU A 84 -1.66 10.41 19.58
C LEU A 84 -2.81 10.67 20.56
N TYR A 85 -3.49 11.79 20.39
CA TYR A 85 -4.64 12.18 21.21
C TYR A 85 -5.90 12.31 20.35
N ILE A 86 -7.04 12.10 20.97
CA ILE A 86 -8.34 12.49 20.43
C ILE A 86 -8.72 13.80 21.11
N ASP A 87 -8.80 14.89 20.32
CA ASP A 87 -9.07 16.23 20.85
C ASP A 87 -10.57 16.57 20.87
N ASN A 88 -11.27 16.17 19.84
CA ASN A 88 -12.68 16.51 19.66
C ASN A 88 -13.48 15.32 19.16
N PHE A 89 -14.72 15.22 19.60
CA PHE A 89 -15.64 14.16 19.24
C PHE A 89 -16.99 14.77 18.86
N GLN A 90 -17.48 14.47 17.67
CA GLN A 90 -18.75 15.00 17.17
C GLN A 90 -19.74 13.88 16.91
N HIS A 91 -21.03 14.21 17.11
CA HIS A 91 -22.13 13.30 16.87
C HIS A 91 -22.49 13.18 15.38
N GLY A 92 -23.12 12.08 15.01
CA GLY A 92 -23.49 11.74 13.64
C GLY A 92 -22.79 10.46 13.18
N SER A 93 -22.12 10.45 12.02
CA SER A 93 -21.05 9.48 11.74
C SER A 93 -19.97 9.65 12.81
N PHE A 94 -19.22 8.59 13.15
CA PHE A 94 -18.07 8.79 14.03
C PHE A 94 -17.13 9.83 13.40
N LEU A 95 -17.03 10.98 14.03
CA LEU A 95 -16.15 12.07 13.61
C LEU A 95 -15.30 12.50 14.81
N ALA A 96 -14.00 12.42 14.68
CA ALA A 96 -13.07 12.84 15.74
C ALA A 96 -11.84 13.51 15.16
N ASP A 97 -11.29 14.45 15.91
CA ASP A 97 -10.03 15.08 15.60
C ASP A 97 -8.89 14.35 16.32
N LEU A 98 -7.95 13.85 15.54
CA LEU A 98 -6.75 13.18 16.01
C LEU A 98 -5.59 14.17 16.00
N VAL A 99 -4.90 14.30 17.11
CA VAL A 99 -3.75 15.18 17.25
C VAL A 99 -2.49 14.36 17.42
N ILE A 100 -1.55 14.54 16.50
CA ILE A 100 -0.22 13.93 16.58
C ILE A 100 0.67 14.92 17.33
N VAL A 101 1.15 14.53 18.51
CA VAL A 101 2.06 15.32 19.33
C VAL A 101 3.43 14.69 19.26
N MET A 102 4.42 15.52 18.95
CA MET A 102 5.83 15.14 18.88
C MET A 102 6.66 16.12 19.70
N ASN A 103 7.69 15.59 20.38
CA ASN A 103 8.67 16.45 21.02
C ASN A 103 9.60 17.03 19.96
N SER A 104 9.61 18.35 19.83
CA SER A 104 10.41 19.09 18.84
C SER A 104 11.93 18.83 18.92
N TYR A 105 12.43 18.42 20.07
CA TYR A 105 13.86 18.07 20.24
C TYR A 105 14.24 16.73 19.61
N ALA A 106 13.24 15.88 19.28
CA ALA A 106 13.48 14.57 18.69
C ALA A 106 13.51 14.59 17.17
N LEU A 107 13.14 15.71 16.53
CA LEU A 107 13.14 15.85 15.07
C LEU A 107 14.43 16.56 14.65
N PRO A 108 15.44 15.85 14.13
CA PRO A 108 16.46 16.49 13.37
C PRO A 108 15.79 17.04 12.10
N LEU A 109 15.53 18.35 12.11
CA LEU A 109 15.14 19.12 10.94
C LEU A 109 14.27 18.34 9.95
N LEU A 110 12.96 18.51 10.04
CA LEU A 110 12.09 18.26 8.89
C LEU A 110 12.55 19.22 7.78
N GLU A 111 13.65 18.86 7.13
CA GLU A 111 14.09 19.51 5.90
C GLU A 111 12.91 19.34 4.96
N HIS A 112 12.34 20.47 4.55
CA HIS A 112 11.21 20.60 3.62
C HIS A 112 9.78 20.54 4.17
N GLY A 113 9.51 20.80 5.47
CA GLY A 113 8.12 21.01 5.95
C GLY A 113 7.22 19.78 5.84
N GLN A 114 7.79 18.58 5.79
CA GLN A 114 7.04 17.34 5.74
C GLN A 114 6.49 17.00 7.12
N THR A 115 5.18 17.04 7.25
CA THR A 115 4.49 16.55 8.43
C THR A 115 4.36 15.02 8.35
N ILE A 116 4.25 14.33 9.49
CA ILE A 116 3.92 12.89 9.52
C ILE A 116 2.70 12.62 8.64
N TRP A 117 1.68 13.45 8.75
CA TRP A 117 0.47 13.31 7.94
C TRP A 117 0.74 13.47 6.44
N GLY A 118 1.54 14.46 6.06
CA GLY A 118 1.94 14.63 4.66
C GLY A 118 2.67 13.41 4.10
N ALA A 119 3.56 12.80 4.88
CA ALA A 119 4.25 11.59 4.46
C ALA A 119 3.29 10.39 4.33
N ILE A 120 2.35 10.20 5.27
CA ILE A 120 1.34 9.13 5.20
C ILE A 120 0.48 9.27 3.93
N THR A 121 -0.03 10.48 3.64
CA THR A 121 -0.88 10.72 2.46
C THR A 121 -0.11 10.54 1.16
N THR A 122 1.14 10.98 1.11
CA THR A 122 2.01 10.80 -0.07
C THR A 122 2.31 9.32 -0.33
N VAL A 123 2.57 8.52 0.72
CA VAL A 123 2.76 7.08 0.59
C VAL A 123 1.47 6.38 0.15
N TYR A 124 0.31 6.78 0.69
CA TYR A 124 -0.96 6.24 0.25
C TYR A 124 -1.19 6.46 -1.25
N ASP A 125 -0.97 7.68 -1.73
CA ASP A 125 -1.12 8.06 -3.13
C ASP A 125 -0.13 7.30 -4.03
N PHE A 126 1.13 7.19 -3.62
CA PHE A 126 2.16 6.42 -4.32
C PHE A 126 1.77 4.95 -4.49
N ILE A 127 1.35 4.28 -3.42
CA ILE A 127 0.92 2.87 -3.49
C ILE A 127 -0.32 2.72 -4.37
N LYS A 128 -1.29 3.65 -4.24
CA LYS A 128 -2.51 3.66 -5.04
C LYS A 128 -2.20 3.79 -6.52
N THR A 129 -1.32 4.72 -6.89
CA THR A 129 -0.88 4.94 -8.28
C THR A 129 -0.30 3.66 -8.89
N ILE A 130 0.67 3.04 -8.19
CA ILE A 130 1.32 1.82 -8.68
C ILE A 130 0.32 0.66 -8.76
N SER A 131 -0.44 0.43 -7.68
CA SER A 131 -1.36 -0.70 -7.59
C SER A 131 -2.49 -0.62 -8.61
N SER A 132 -3.04 0.58 -8.83
CA SER A 132 -4.08 0.79 -9.85
C SER A 132 -3.54 0.57 -11.25
N ALA A 133 -2.34 1.08 -11.56
CA ALA A 133 -1.71 0.84 -12.85
C ALA A 133 -1.47 -0.65 -13.12
N LYS A 134 -1.02 -1.39 -12.11
CA LYS A 134 -0.83 -2.86 -12.21
C LYS A 134 -2.16 -3.61 -12.37
N GLU A 135 -3.23 -3.14 -11.74
CA GLU A 135 -4.57 -3.72 -11.93
C GLU A 135 -5.09 -3.53 -13.37
N GLU A 136 -4.76 -2.41 -13.97
CA GLU A 136 -5.07 -2.12 -15.38
C GLU A 136 -4.14 -2.82 -16.38
N GLY A 137 -3.17 -3.61 -15.90
CA GLY A 137 -2.19 -4.31 -16.75
C GLY A 137 -1.12 -3.40 -17.34
N LYS A 138 -0.96 -2.18 -16.82
CA LYS A 138 0.03 -1.22 -17.29
C LYS A 138 1.43 -1.53 -16.75
N SER A 139 2.43 -1.17 -17.53
CA SER A 139 3.83 -1.19 -17.07
C SER A 139 4.10 -0.01 -16.13
N VAL A 140 4.85 -0.27 -15.08
CA VAL A 140 5.28 0.75 -14.10
C VAL A 140 6.78 0.68 -13.95
N SER A 141 7.48 1.79 -14.18
CA SER A 141 8.88 1.95 -13.82
C SER A 141 9.04 3.01 -12.75
N ILE A 142 10.03 2.83 -11.87
CA ILE A 142 10.36 3.75 -10.79
C ILE A 142 11.84 4.12 -10.93
N GLU A 143 12.11 5.37 -11.22
CA GLU A 143 13.46 5.87 -11.50
C GLU A 143 13.82 7.01 -10.56
N ASN A 144 15.09 7.08 -10.16
CA ASN A 144 15.60 8.23 -9.42
C ASN A 144 15.86 9.36 -10.40
N VAL A 145 15.30 10.54 -10.14
CA VAL A 145 15.45 11.72 -11.00
C VAL A 145 16.33 12.80 -10.40
N GLY A 146 16.98 12.51 -9.25
CA GLY A 146 17.82 13.44 -8.52
C GLY A 146 17.04 14.25 -7.47
N ASP A 147 17.75 15.08 -6.70
CA ASP A 147 17.21 15.98 -5.68
C ASP A 147 16.25 15.31 -4.66
N GLY A 148 16.53 14.04 -4.29
CA GLY A 148 15.70 13.29 -3.35
C GLY A 148 14.30 12.96 -3.88
N SER A 149 14.15 12.88 -5.20
CA SER A 149 12.88 12.58 -5.86
C SER A 149 12.97 11.35 -6.76
N ILE A 150 11.83 10.67 -6.89
CA ILE A 150 11.64 9.55 -7.82
C ILE A 150 10.52 9.86 -8.81
N ALA A 151 10.66 9.41 -10.04
CA ALA A 151 9.60 9.41 -11.03
C ALA A 151 8.97 8.01 -11.10
N VAL A 152 7.64 7.97 -11.08
CA VAL A 152 6.86 6.78 -11.39
C VAL A 152 6.27 6.98 -12.77
N ALA A 153 6.79 6.25 -13.76
CA ALA A 153 6.26 6.27 -15.10
C ALA A 153 5.29 5.10 -15.28
N VAL A 154 4.07 5.41 -15.71
CA VAL A 154 3.02 4.45 -16.01
C VAL A 154 2.77 4.48 -17.51
N SER A 155 3.02 3.37 -18.21
CA SER A 155 2.84 3.26 -19.65
C SER A 155 1.81 2.20 -20.00
N ASP A 156 1.03 2.49 -21.02
CA ASP A 156 0.08 1.54 -21.61
C ASP A 156 0.84 0.61 -22.58
N SER A 157 0.93 -0.66 -22.25
CA SER A 157 1.69 -1.65 -23.02
C SER A 157 0.88 -2.28 -24.18
N SER A 158 -0.39 -1.89 -24.35
CA SER A 158 -1.31 -2.53 -25.28
C SER A 158 -1.48 -1.83 -26.63
N SER A 159 -0.88 -0.66 -26.85
CA SER A 159 -1.08 0.10 -28.09
C SER A 159 0.14 0.08 -29.01
N VAL A 160 -0.06 -0.52 -30.20
CA VAL A 160 0.74 -0.22 -31.39
C VAL A 160 0.33 1.19 -31.84
N GLY A 161 0.90 2.22 -31.23
CA GLY A 161 0.57 3.62 -31.42
C GLY A 161 1.27 4.50 -30.38
N ASP A 162 0.84 5.73 -30.23
CA ASP A 162 1.40 6.68 -29.26
C ASP A 162 1.32 6.14 -27.83
N ILE A 163 2.47 5.82 -27.25
CA ILE A 163 2.57 5.38 -25.86
C ILE A 163 2.33 6.60 -24.98
N THR A 164 1.18 6.62 -24.30
CA THR A 164 0.94 7.65 -23.28
C THR A 164 1.68 7.27 -22.01
N ILE A 165 2.69 8.06 -21.65
CA ILE A 165 3.44 7.90 -20.41
C ILE A 165 2.95 8.97 -19.43
N ASN A 166 2.35 8.54 -18.33
CA ASN A 166 2.03 9.42 -17.21
C ASN A 166 3.18 9.36 -16.19
N ASN A 167 3.82 10.50 -15.95
CA ASN A 167 4.89 10.62 -14.98
C ASN A 167 4.37 11.28 -13.69
N TYR A 168 4.55 10.61 -12.56
CA TYR A 168 4.26 11.12 -11.23
C TYR A 168 5.56 11.30 -10.48
N LEU A 169 5.73 12.45 -9.81
CA LEU A 169 6.90 12.73 -9.00
C LEU A 169 6.58 12.54 -7.53
N TYR A 170 7.43 11.80 -6.84
CA TYR A 170 7.33 11.55 -5.41
C TYR A 170 8.67 11.80 -4.72
N PRO A 171 8.69 12.20 -3.45
CA PRO A 171 9.90 12.19 -2.65
C PRO A 171 10.48 10.78 -2.52
N GLU A 172 11.80 10.65 -2.52
CA GLU A 172 12.48 9.34 -2.50
C GLU A 172 12.12 8.48 -1.27
N TYR A 173 11.87 9.12 -0.13
CA TYR A 173 11.51 8.41 1.11
C TYR A 173 10.27 7.51 0.99
N VAL A 174 9.36 7.77 0.03
CA VAL A 174 8.17 6.93 -0.16
C VAL A 174 8.53 5.49 -0.48
N ARG A 175 9.66 5.27 -1.16
CA ARG A 175 10.15 3.93 -1.53
C ARG A 175 10.50 3.08 -0.30
N GLU A 176 11.10 3.70 0.72
CA GLU A 176 11.49 3.02 1.95
C GLU A 176 10.37 2.96 2.98
N LEU A 177 9.52 3.99 2.99
CA LEU A 177 8.42 4.08 3.94
C LEU A 177 7.22 3.21 3.54
N SER A 178 6.95 3.04 2.24
CA SER A 178 5.82 2.24 1.75
C SER A 178 5.79 0.82 2.30
N PRO A 179 6.87 0.03 2.27
CA PRO A 179 6.87 -1.31 2.85
C PRO A 179 6.53 -1.33 4.35
N LYS A 180 6.86 -0.28 5.08
CA LYS A 180 6.56 -0.15 6.51
C LYS A 180 5.09 0.15 6.76
N LEU A 181 4.44 0.95 5.88
CA LEU A 181 3.06 1.42 6.06
C LEU A 181 2.00 0.49 5.45
N VAL A 182 2.30 -0.22 4.35
CA VAL A 182 1.34 -1.12 3.66
C VAL A 182 0.61 -2.07 4.62
N PRO A 183 1.25 -2.75 5.59
CA PRO A 183 0.52 -3.62 6.51
C PRO A 183 -0.53 -2.91 7.36
N SER A 184 -0.33 -1.61 7.67
CA SER A 184 -1.27 -0.80 8.44
C SER A 184 -2.40 -0.28 7.55
N PHE A 185 -2.11 0.12 6.31
CA PHE A 185 -3.13 0.42 5.31
C PHE A 185 -4.00 -0.79 4.98
N SER A 186 -3.37 -1.97 4.77
CA SER A 186 -4.11 -3.21 4.52
C SER A 186 -5.08 -3.54 5.66
N LYS A 187 -4.65 -3.39 6.93
CA LYS A 187 -5.55 -3.58 8.07
C LYS A 187 -6.70 -2.58 8.08
N LEU A 188 -6.43 -1.33 7.71
CA LEU A 188 -7.43 -0.27 7.65
C LEU A 188 -8.49 -0.58 6.60
N VAL A 189 -8.10 -0.91 5.37
CA VAL A 189 -9.05 -1.21 4.28
C VAL A 189 -9.83 -2.49 4.54
N HIS A 190 -9.23 -3.50 5.17
CA HIS A 190 -9.92 -4.73 5.58
C HIS A 190 -10.81 -4.57 6.83
N SER A 191 -10.90 -3.37 7.40
CA SER A 191 -11.93 -3.05 8.38
C SER A 191 -13.25 -2.60 7.75
N ILE A 192 -13.25 -2.36 6.45
CA ILE A 192 -14.44 -2.05 5.66
C ILE A 192 -15.14 -3.37 5.32
N ASP A 193 -16.42 -3.42 5.62
CA ASP A 193 -17.30 -4.55 5.36
C ASP A 193 -18.74 -4.02 5.13
N GLU A 194 -19.73 -4.87 5.13
CA GLU A 194 -21.15 -4.51 4.97
C GLU A 194 -21.71 -3.51 6.01
N ASN A 195 -20.97 -3.24 7.09
CA ASN A 195 -21.36 -2.35 8.18
C ASN A 195 -20.58 -1.03 8.18
N ILE A 196 -19.49 -0.94 7.44
CA ILE A 196 -18.66 0.26 7.27
C ILE A 196 -18.51 0.56 5.79
N ASP A 197 -19.05 1.69 5.35
CA ASP A 197 -19.03 2.11 3.95
C ASP A 197 -17.72 2.81 3.58
N GLU A 198 -17.22 3.67 4.47
CA GLU A 198 -16.05 4.51 4.22
C GLU A 198 -15.35 4.92 5.52
N ILE A 199 -14.02 4.99 5.47
CA ILE A 199 -13.18 5.62 6.47
C ILE A 199 -12.38 6.71 5.77
N SER A 200 -12.49 7.95 6.23
CA SER A 200 -11.73 9.07 5.66
C SER A 200 -10.92 9.79 6.72
N PHE A 201 -9.78 10.30 6.30
CA PHE A 201 -8.85 11.09 7.09
C PHE A 201 -8.53 12.37 6.33
N ASN A 202 -8.71 13.52 6.97
CA ASN A 202 -8.49 14.82 6.34
C ASN A 202 -7.81 15.76 7.31
N SER A 203 -6.84 16.52 6.84
CA SER A 203 -6.25 17.61 7.61
C SER A 203 -6.81 18.97 7.21
N SER A 204 -6.58 19.98 8.03
CA SER A 204 -7.04 21.34 7.81
C SER A 204 -6.50 21.98 6.52
N ASP A 205 -5.35 21.50 6.02
CA ASP A 205 -4.74 21.95 4.77
C ASP A 205 -5.33 21.29 3.51
N GLY A 206 -6.37 20.46 3.67
CA GLY A 206 -7.05 19.79 2.57
C GLY A 206 -6.38 18.50 2.10
N ARG A 207 -5.24 18.10 2.66
CA ARG A 207 -4.63 16.81 2.38
C ARG A 207 -5.36 15.69 3.10
N GLY A 208 -5.62 14.61 2.40
CA GLY A 208 -6.31 13.48 3.00
C GLY A 208 -6.42 12.29 2.07
N PHE A 209 -6.93 11.21 2.61
CA PHE A 209 -7.33 10.06 1.84
C PHE A 209 -8.60 9.44 2.42
N LYS A 210 -9.26 8.68 1.60
CA LYS A 210 -10.39 7.87 2.01
C LYS A 210 -10.23 6.44 1.52
N VAL A 211 -10.72 5.51 2.29
CA VAL A 211 -10.76 4.09 1.96
C VAL A 211 -12.20 3.60 1.94
N SER A 212 -12.50 2.78 0.96
CA SER A 212 -13.79 2.16 0.71
C SER A 212 -13.58 0.71 0.25
N GLU A 213 -14.64 -0.03 0.01
CA GLU A 213 -14.56 -1.41 -0.50
C GLU A 213 -13.69 -1.53 -1.77
N LYS A 214 -13.70 -0.51 -2.63
CA LYS A 214 -12.90 -0.47 -3.86
C LYS A 214 -11.40 -0.47 -3.60
N ASP A 215 -10.98 0.06 -2.46
CA ASP A 215 -9.57 0.22 -2.12
C ASP A 215 -8.96 -1.06 -1.50
N ILE A 216 -9.79 -2.05 -1.12
CA ILE A 216 -9.32 -3.33 -0.56
C ILE A 216 -8.28 -3.97 -1.48
N LYS A 217 -8.57 -3.99 -2.78
CA LYS A 217 -7.68 -4.58 -3.78
C LYS A 217 -6.34 -3.85 -3.94
N ILE A 218 -6.23 -2.57 -3.55
CA ILE A 218 -5.01 -1.77 -3.72
C ILE A 218 -3.86 -2.33 -2.87
N PHE A 219 -4.18 -2.82 -1.66
CA PHE A 219 -3.20 -3.26 -0.68
C PHE A 219 -3.02 -4.78 -0.64
N ASP A 220 -3.77 -5.51 -1.46
CA ASP A 220 -3.62 -6.96 -1.58
C ASP A 220 -2.57 -7.33 -2.62
N LYS A 221 -2.00 -8.52 -2.43
CA LYS A 221 -1.14 -9.13 -3.47
C LYS A 221 -1.96 -9.37 -4.72
N LYS A 222 -1.40 -8.98 -5.85
CA LYS A 222 -2.07 -9.09 -7.14
C LYS A 222 -1.39 -10.10 -8.03
N GLU A 223 -2.19 -10.97 -8.63
CA GLU A 223 -1.74 -11.85 -9.72
C GLU A 223 -2.31 -11.32 -11.04
N PHE A 224 -1.44 -11.06 -11.98
CA PHE A 224 -1.82 -10.63 -13.32
C PHE A 224 -0.95 -11.30 -14.39
N LEU A 225 -1.43 -11.29 -15.61
CA LEU A 225 -0.69 -11.75 -16.77
C LEU A 225 0.10 -10.57 -17.32
N SER A 226 1.40 -10.73 -17.51
CA SER A 226 2.21 -9.71 -18.20
C SER A 226 1.63 -9.44 -19.59
N SER A 227 1.68 -8.20 -20.02
CA SER A 227 1.38 -7.83 -21.41
C SER A 227 2.57 -8.11 -22.35
N GLU A 228 3.77 -8.30 -21.81
CA GLU A 228 4.97 -8.59 -22.55
C GLU A 228 5.09 -10.09 -22.80
N GLU A 229 5.22 -10.43 -24.10
CA GLU A 229 5.43 -11.78 -24.56
C GLU A 229 6.91 -12.13 -24.47
N ILE A 230 7.20 -13.30 -23.94
CA ILE A 230 8.57 -13.83 -23.83
C ILE A 230 8.72 -15.19 -24.48
N GLN A 231 9.96 -15.55 -24.81
CA GLN A 231 10.33 -16.88 -25.29
C GLN A 231 11.12 -17.61 -24.22
N ILE A 232 10.63 -18.76 -23.81
CA ILE A 232 11.32 -19.61 -22.84
C ILE A 232 11.74 -20.95 -23.43
N SER A 233 12.82 -21.51 -22.91
CA SER A 233 13.19 -22.91 -23.12
C SER A 233 12.92 -23.68 -21.84
N GLY A 234 12.23 -24.81 -21.95
CA GLY A 234 11.92 -25.60 -20.77
C GLY A 234 11.39 -27.00 -21.09
N THR A 235 11.25 -27.78 -20.03
CA THR A 235 10.76 -29.15 -20.07
C THR A 235 9.49 -29.28 -19.26
N ILE A 236 8.39 -29.73 -19.85
CA ILE A 236 7.14 -30.00 -19.14
C ILE A 236 7.35 -31.24 -18.27
N THR A 237 7.23 -31.05 -16.95
CA THR A 237 7.43 -32.09 -15.94
C THR A 237 6.11 -32.74 -15.50
N VAL A 238 5.04 -31.94 -15.45
CA VAL A 238 3.69 -32.35 -15.11
C VAL A 238 2.70 -31.76 -16.11
N LEU A 239 1.76 -32.57 -16.58
CA LEU A 239 0.67 -32.14 -17.45
C LEU A 239 -0.66 -32.69 -16.94
N ASN A 240 -1.61 -31.82 -16.64
CA ASN A 240 -3.00 -32.14 -16.45
C ASN A 240 -3.75 -31.87 -17.76
N THR A 241 -4.17 -32.92 -18.43
CA THR A 241 -4.85 -32.85 -19.73
C THR A 241 -6.32 -32.42 -19.64
N HIS A 242 -6.90 -32.44 -18.43
CA HIS A 242 -8.28 -32.06 -18.22
C HIS A 242 -8.48 -30.54 -18.32
N ASP A 243 -7.61 -29.78 -17.69
CA ASP A 243 -7.67 -28.31 -17.62
C ASP A 243 -6.52 -27.60 -18.34
N ASN A 244 -5.65 -28.36 -19.02
CA ASN A 244 -4.48 -27.88 -19.76
C ASN A 244 -3.53 -27.05 -18.90
N THR A 245 -3.30 -27.50 -17.69
CA THR A 245 -2.36 -26.90 -16.73
C THR A 245 -1.24 -27.88 -16.42
N GLY A 246 -0.19 -27.39 -15.77
CA GLY A 246 0.89 -28.27 -15.37
C GLY A 246 2.06 -27.55 -14.75
N LYS A 247 3.22 -28.20 -14.83
CA LYS A 247 4.50 -27.66 -14.38
C LYS A 247 5.53 -27.75 -15.50
N ILE A 248 6.34 -26.72 -15.62
CA ILE A 248 7.44 -26.60 -16.57
C ILE A 248 8.71 -26.20 -15.85
N GLN A 249 9.78 -26.97 -16.07
CA GLN A 249 11.13 -26.62 -15.65
C GLN A 249 11.71 -25.68 -16.70
N ILE A 250 11.94 -24.42 -16.33
CA ILE A 250 12.47 -23.39 -17.23
C ILE A 250 13.98 -23.32 -17.10
N GLU A 251 14.65 -23.26 -18.25
CA GLU A 251 16.09 -23.30 -18.40
C GLU A 251 16.62 -22.15 -19.28
N SER A 252 15.80 -21.13 -19.55
CA SER A 252 16.17 -19.92 -20.29
C SER A 252 16.37 -18.74 -19.33
N ASN A 253 17.01 -17.66 -19.83
CA ASN A 253 17.36 -16.50 -19.00
C ASN A 253 16.32 -15.37 -19.00
N GLU A 254 15.19 -15.53 -19.72
CA GLU A 254 14.15 -14.49 -19.81
C GLU A 254 13.40 -14.31 -18.48
N ILE A 255 13.31 -15.38 -17.71
CA ILE A 255 12.80 -15.37 -16.32
C ILE A 255 13.73 -16.22 -15.46
N PRO A 256 13.68 -16.08 -14.12
CA PRO A 256 14.53 -16.87 -13.23
C PRO A 256 14.38 -18.37 -13.50
N LEU A 257 15.49 -19.10 -13.46
CA LEU A 257 15.52 -20.55 -13.64
C LEU A 257 14.70 -21.24 -12.53
N GLY A 258 13.90 -22.23 -12.89
CA GLY A 258 13.13 -22.97 -11.89
C GLY A 258 11.91 -23.69 -12.45
N GLU A 259 11.19 -24.37 -11.54
CA GLU A 259 9.91 -25.00 -11.85
C GLU A 259 8.77 -24.00 -11.65
N TYR A 260 7.94 -23.84 -12.68
CA TYR A 260 6.82 -22.92 -12.72
C TYR A 260 5.51 -23.65 -13.05
N LYS A 261 4.40 -23.17 -12.51
CA LYS A 261 3.08 -23.55 -12.98
C LYS A 261 2.85 -22.97 -14.37
N PHE A 262 2.14 -23.71 -15.24
CA PHE A 262 1.67 -23.14 -16.49
C PHE A 262 0.19 -23.43 -16.73
N ASP A 263 -0.44 -22.58 -17.52
CA ASP A 263 -1.68 -22.84 -18.23
C ASP A 263 -1.48 -22.56 -19.72
N VAL A 264 -2.44 -22.95 -20.53
CA VAL A 264 -2.45 -22.76 -21.98
C VAL A 264 -3.58 -21.81 -22.36
N GLN A 265 -3.32 -20.94 -23.31
CA GLN A 265 -4.35 -20.02 -23.81
C GLN A 265 -5.52 -20.78 -24.42
N LYS A 266 -6.75 -20.47 -24.00
CA LYS A 266 -7.97 -21.23 -24.37
C LYS A 266 -8.27 -21.34 -25.88
N GLN A 267 -7.69 -20.44 -26.67
CA GLN A 267 -7.89 -20.41 -28.14
C GLN A 267 -7.04 -21.42 -28.91
N ILE A 268 -6.07 -22.05 -28.27
CA ILE A 268 -5.22 -23.04 -28.88
C ILE A 268 -6.00 -24.34 -28.94
N ARG A 269 -6.40 -24.76 -30.12
CA ARG A 269 -6.93 -26.09 -30.36
C ARG A 269 -5.85 -27.12 -30.07
N TYR A 270 -5.96 -27.63 -28.88
CA TYR A 270 -5.48 -28.83 -28.28
C TYR A 270 -4.03 -29.10 -28.07
N PRO A 271 -3.75 -29.60 -26.93
CA PRO A 271 -2.41 -29.90 -26.47
C PRO A 271 -1.95 -31.30 -26.85
N GLU A 272 -2.32 -31.87 -27.98
CA GLU A 272 -1.65 -33.09 -28.47
C GLU A 272 -0.13 -32.87 -28.55
N TYR A 273 0.28 -31.63 -28.91
CA TYR A 273 1.70 -31.25 -28.89
C TYR A 273 2.26 -31.15 -27.47
N LEU A 274 1.46 -30.82 -26.44
CA LEU A 274 1.96 -30.77 -25.06
C LEU A 274 2.21 -32.17 -24.53
N SER A 275 1.33 -33.14 -24.84
CA SER A 275 1.57 -34.54 -24.48
C SER A 275 2.82 -35.09 -25.17
N SER A 276 3.04 -34.75 -26.43
CA SER A 276 4.25 -35.13 -27.17
C SER A 276 5.51 -34.37 -26.72
N ALA A 277 5.33 -33.23 -26.06
CA ALA A 277 6.37 -32.37 -25.52
C ALA A 277 6.84 -32.76 -24.12
N MET A 278 6.08 -33.64 -23.42
CA MET A 278 6.43 -34.15 -22.11
C MET A 278 7.87 -34.66 -22.08
N ARG A 279 8.64 -34.24 -21.06
CA ARG A 279 10.03 -34.66 -20.82
C ARG A 279 11.02 -34.31 -21.95
N LYS A 280 10.62 -33.44 -22.89
CA LYS A 280 11.52 -32.90 -23.91
C LYS A 280 11.76 -31.43 -23.64
N LYS A 281 13.02 -30.99 -23.83
CA LYS A 281 13.38 -29.58 -23.82
C LYS A 281 12.94 -28.93 -25.13
N LEU A 282 12.00 -28.01 -25.04
CA LEU A 282 11.40 -27.30 -26.16
C LEU A 282 11.37 -25.80 -25.89
N ARG A 283 11.11 -25.03 -26.94
CA ARG A 283 10.89 -23.58 -26.83
C ARG A 283 9.39 -23.30 -26.85
N TYR A 284 9.00 -22.30 -26.07
CA TYR A 284 7.62 -21.86 -25.97
C TYR A 284 7.57 -20.34 -25.99
N ARG A 285 6.54 -19.81 -26.63
CA ARG A 285 6.13 -18.43 -26.53
C ARG A 285 5.06 -18.34 -25.45
N CYS A 286 5.21 -17.39 -24.53
CA CYS A 286 4.32 -17.32 -23.36
C CYS A 286 4.25 -15.93 -22.78
N TYR A 287 3.22 -15.70 -21.97
CA TYR A 287 3.11 -14.55 -21.08
C TYR A 287 3.46 -14.96 -19.63
N PRO A 288 4.36 -14.25 -18.94
CA PRO A 288 4.60 -14.45 -17.52
C PRO A 288 3.35 -14.17 -16.69
N LYS A 289 3.08 -15.00 -15.71
CA LYS A 289 2.16 -14.70 -14.60
C LYS A 289 2.95 -14.08 -13.48
N ILE A 290 2.59 -12.86 -13.13
CA ILE A 290 3.31 -12.04 -12.16
C ILE A 290 2.47 -11.92 -10.90
N ASN A 291 3.10 -12.08 -9.75
CA ASN A 291 2.57 -11.69 -8.47
C ASN A 291 3.27 -10.38 -8.05
N PHE A 292 2.49 -9.34 -7.88
CA PHE A 292 2.94 -8.07 -7.33
C PHE A 292 2.57 -7.98 -5.84
N ASP A 293 3.56 -7.68 -5.02
CA ASP A 293 3.38 -7.48 -3.59
C ASP A 293 3.55 -5.99 -3.24
N PRO A 294 2.45 -5.28 -2.95
CA PRO A 294 2.50 -3.86 -2.60
C PRO A 294 3.37 -3.56 -1.37
N SER A 295 3.53 -4.55 -0.47
CA SER A 295 4.34 -4.37 0.75
C SER A 295 5.83 -4.35 0.49
N THR A 296 6.29 -4.89 -0.63
CA THR A 296 7.70 -4.92 -1.02
C THR A 296 7.98 -4.17 -2.31
N LEU A 297 6.92 -3.74 -3.01
CA LEU A 297 6.95 -3.15 -4.35
C LEU A 297 7.66 -4.06 -5.38
N LYS A 298 7.66 -5.38 -5.11
CA LYS A 298 8.36 -6.36 -5.94
C LYS A 298 7.39 -7.20 -6.76
N GLU A 299 7.83 -7.50 -7.95
CA GLU A 299 7.20 -8.46 -8.84
C GLU A 299 7.94 -9.79 -8.77
N LYS A 300 7.18 -10.87 -8.79
CA LYS A 300 7.71 -12.23 -8.86
C LYS A 300 6.95 -13.01 -9.92
N VAL A 301 7.66 -13.62 -10.84
CA VAL A 301 7.07 -14.59 -11.75
C VAL A 301 6.66 -15.83 -10.95
N ILE A 302 5.38 -16.20 -11.03
CA ILE A 302 4.78 -17.35 -10.33
C ILE A 302 4.35 -18.45 -11.28
N GLY A 303 4.32 -18.17 -12.57
CA GLY A 303 3.90 -19.09 -13.61
C GLY A 303 4.03 -18.49 -15.00
N VAL A 304 3.57 -19.23 -15.99
CA VAL A 304 3.53 -18.78 -17.38
C VAL A 304 2.24 -19.24 -18.06
N ARG A 305 1.74 -18.45 -19.00
CA ARG A 305 0.67 -18.85 -19.92
C ARG A 305 1.29 -19.14 -21.28
N ILE A 306 1.31 -20.41 -21.67
CA ILE A 306 1.84 -20.85 -22.97
C ILE A 306 0.86 -20.45 -24.07
N ILE A 307 1.37 -19.75 -25.08
CA ILE A 307 0.65 -19.37 -26.29
C ILE A 307 0.92 -20.36 -27.40
N GLU A 308 2.20 -20.73 -27.55
CA GLU A 308 2.65 -21.51 -28.69
C GLU A 308 3.94 -22.28 -28.35
N LYS A 309 4.10 -23.43 -29.00
CA LYS A 309 5.37 -24.15 -29.07
C LYS A 309 6.10 -23.71 -30.31
N LEU A 310 7.36 -23.33 -30.18
CA LEU A 310 8.26 -22.92 -31.25
C LEU A 310 9.05 -24.09 -31.81
#